data_2bba451def89c1bc6fab9ffa9012b1d6
#
_entry.id   2bba451def89c1bc6fab9ffa9012b1d6
#
_cell.length_a   1.000
_cell.length_b   1.000
_cell.length_c   1.000
_cell.angle_alpha   90.00
_cell.angle_beta   90.00
_cell.angle_gamma   90.00
#
_symmetry.space_group_name_H-M   'P 1'
#
loop_
_entity.id
_entity.type
_entity.pdbx_description
1 polymer ?
#
loop_
_entity_poly.entity_id
_entity_poly.type
_entity_poly.pdbx_seq_one_letter_code
_entity_poly.pdbx_strand_id
1 'polypeptide(L)'
;MIIKNIAKNRTFTNVVLNADYVVAGGGLTGVCSAIAAAREGLRVVLIQDRPVLGGNASSEVRLWALGATSHMGNNNRWSREGGIIDEILVENVYRNKEGNPVLFDMVLMDKVLSEKNITLLLNTTLYKVDKSNDRNISSVTAINSQNGTEYSISGQMFADCTGDGTLGYLAGASFRMGAEDRTVYGEEFAPDKQEYGELLGHSILFYIKDIGKPVEYTCLLYTSPSPR
;
A
#
# COMPACT_ATOMS: atom_id res chain seq x y z
N MET A 1 39.50 8.40 -18.55
CA MET A 1 38.77 9.58 -19.07
C MET A 1 37.67 9.90 -18.08
N ILE A 2 37.87 10.93 -17.26
CA ILE A 2 36.85 11.35 -16.29
C ILE A 2 35.85 12.21 -17.06
N ILE A 3 34.64 11.70 -17.28
CA ILE A 3 33.56 12.47 -17.90
C ILE A 3 33.09 13.47 -16.83
N LYS A 4 33.56 14.69 -16.90
CA LYS A 4 33.01 15.82 -16.16
C LYS A 4 31.71 16.31 -16.82
N ASN A 5 30.71 15.45 -16.90
CA ASN A 5 29.36 15.94 -17.14
C ASN A 5 28.72 16.20 -15.77
N ILE A 6 28.88 17.41 -15.29
CA ILE A 6 28.02 17.93 -14.24
C ILE A 6 26.63 17.98 -14.85
N ALA A 7 25.74 17.07 -14.40
CA ALA A 7 24.36 17.13 -14.76
C ALA A 7 23.85 18.54 -14.44
N LYS A 8 23.44 19.29 -15.46
CA LYS A 8 22.71 20.53 -15.25
C LYS A 8 21.55 20.22 -14.30
N ASN A 9 21.25 21.12 -13.40
CA ASN A 9 20.18 20.96 -12.41
C ASN A 9 18.96 20.31 -13.06
N ARG A 10 18.60 19.12 -12.56
CA ARG A 10 17.40 18.42 -13.01
C ARG A 10 16.19 19.18 -12.48
N THR A 11 15.40 19.73 -13.38
CA THR A 11 14.13 20.38 -13.02
C THR A 11 13.00 19.38 -13.10
N PHE A 12 12.11 19.41 -12.10
CA PHE A 12 10.88 18.63 -12.13
C PHE A 12 9.78 19.40 -12.85
N THR A 13 8.91 18.66 -13.52
CA THR A 13 7.66 19.22 -14.04
C THR A 13 6.67 19.31 -12.88
N ASN A 14 6.20 20.54 -12.59
CA ASN A 14 5.23 20.73 -11.53
C ASN A 14 3.80 20.58 -12.06
N VAL A 15 2.99 19.73 -11.39
CA VAL A 15 1.59 19.51 -11.69
C VAL A 15 0.76 19.82 -10.45
N VAL A 16 -0.27 20.65 -10.63
CA VAL A 16 -1.20 21.00 -9.54
C VAL A 16 -2.51 20.25 -9.75
N LEU A 17 -2.95 19.53 -8.73
CA LEU A 17 -4.21 18.79 -8.70
C LEU A 17 -5.10 19.28 -7.56
N ASN A 18 -6.40 19.26 -7.80
CA ASN A 18 -7.41 19.59 -6.80
C ASN A 18 -8.41 18.43 -6.70
N ALA A 19 -8.60 17.91 -5.51
CA ALA A 19 -9.49 16.80 -5.23
C ALA A 19 -10.44 17.13 -4.08
N ASP A 20 -11.51 16.38 -3.96
CA ASP A 20 -12.35 16.40 -2.77
C ASP A 20 -11.76 15.49 -1.70
N TYR A 21 -11.14 14.38 -2.15
CA TYR A 21 -10.53 13.40 -1.28
C TYR A 21 -9.16 12.92 -1.82
N VAL A 22 -8.15 12.97 -0.99
CA VAL A 22 -6.79 12.53 -1.29
C VAL A 22 -6.46 11.30 -0.47
N VAL A 23 -6.14 10.19 -1.13
CA VAL A 23 -5.78 8.92 -0.50
C VAL A 23 -4.29 8.68 -0.71
N ALA A 24 -3.53 8.67 0.37
CA ALA A 24 -2.12 8.33 0.38
C ALA A 24 -1.94 6.84 0.68
N GLY A 25 -1.44 6.09 -0.31
CA GLY A 25 -1.24 4.65 -0.25
C GLY A 25 -2.32 3.85 -0.99
N GLY A 26 -1.89 3.07 -1.98
CA GLY A 26 -2.74 2.23 -2.82
C GLY A 26 -2.76 0.76 -2.40
N GLY A 27 -2.60 0.46 -1.10
CA GLY A 27 -2.90 -0.84 -0.52
C GLY A 27 -4.40 -1.16 -0.61
N LEU A 28 -4.84 -2.34 -0.16
CA LEU A 28 -6.27 -2.72 -0.24
C LEU A 28 -7.18 -1.70 0.43
N THR A 29 -6.78 -1.14 1.57
CA THR A 29 -7.53 -0.09 2.28
C THR A 29 -7.69 1.16 1.41
N GLY A 30 -6.60 1.64 0.82
CA GLY A 30 -6.62 2.83 -0.03
C GLY A 30 -7.42 2.62 -1.31
N VAL A 31 -7.30 1.45 -1.94
CA VAL A 31 -8.10 1.07 -3.11
C VAL A 31 -9.59 1.08 -2.77
N CYS A 32 -10.01 0.39 -1.70
CA CYS A 32 -11.41 0.36 -1.29
C CYS A 32 -11.94 1.74 -0.93
N SER A 33 -11.14 2.54 -0.21
CA SER A 33 -11.50 3.90 0.18
C SER A 33 -11.68 4.82 -1.04
N ALA A 34 -10.74 4.76 -1.99
CA ALA A 34 -10.81 5.56 -3.21
C ALA A 34 -12.03 5.20 -4.06
N ILE A 35 -12.30 3.90 -4.27
CA ILE A 35 -13.46 3.44 -5.03
C ILE A 35 -14.76 3.86 -4.35
N ALA A 36 -14.87 3.69 -3.02
CA ALA A 36 -16.07 4.09 -2.29
C ALA A 36 -16.36 5.59 -2.46
N ALA A 37 -15.34 6.42 -2.24
CA ALA A 37 -15.48 7.87 -2.39
C ALA A 37 -15.84 8.29 -3.83
N ALA A 38 -15.23 7.66 -4.84
CA ALA A 38 -15.51 7.96 -6.23
C ALA A 38 -16.95 7.58 -6.63
N ARG A 39 -17.48 6.48 -6.11
CA ARG A 39 -18.87 6.04 -6.32
C ARG A 39 -19.89 6.97 -5.66
N GLU A 40 -19.50 7.64 -4.59
CA GLU A 40 -20.30 8.73 -3.97
C GLU A 40 -20.17 10.07 -4.73
N GLY A 41 -19.45 10.09 -5.85
CA GLY A 41 -19.34 11.25 -6.74
C GLY A 41 -18.18 12.19 -6.41
N LEU A 42 -17.31 11.86 -5.47
CA LEU A 42 -16.15 12.68 -5.11
C LEU A 42 -15.04 12.55 -6.15
N ARG A 43 -14.30 13.64 -6.37
CA ARG A 43 -13.06 13.63 -7.13
C ARG A 43 -11.94 13.14 -6.22
N VAL A 44 -11.34 12.01 -6.56
CA VAL A 44 -10.34 11.34 -5.74
C VAL A 44 -8.97 11.38 -6.41
N VAL A 45 -7.93 11.66 -5.65
CA VAL A 45 -6.54 11.40 -6.05
C VAL A 45 -6.02 10.25 -5.18
N LEU A 46 -5.65 9.14 -5.81
CA LEU A 46 -5.03 7.98 -5.18
C LEU A 46 -3.54 7.96 -5.50
N ILE A 47 -2.70 8.10 -4.46
CA ILE A 47 -1.24 8.14 -4.56
C ILE A 47 -0.68 6.79 -4.13
N GLN A 48 0.14 6.18 -4.97
CA GLN A 48 0.82 4.91 -4.67
C GLN A 48 2.29 5.00 -5.04
N ASP A 49 3.16 4.71 -4.10
CA ASP A 49 4.62 4.76 -4.28
C ASP A 49 5.19 3.59 -5.09
N ARG A 50 4.39 2.52 -5.27
CA ARG A 50 4.76 1.31 -6.03
C ARG A 50 4.11 1.31 -7.42
N PRO A 51 4.63 0.46 -8.35
CA PRO A 51 4.07 0.33 -9.69
C PRO A 51 2.72 -0.42 -9.73
N VAL A 52 2.34 -1.09 -8.64
CA VAL A 52 1.12 -1.89 -8.53
C VAL A 52 0.30 -1.48 -7.32
N LEU A 53 -0.99 -1.75 -7.36
CA LEU A 53 -1.93 -1.59 -6.26
C LEU A 53 -1.98 -2.86 -5.40
N GLY A 54 -2.53 -2.74 -4.18
CA GLY A 54 -2.76 -3.88 -3.29
C GLY A 54 -1.83 -3.96 -2.08
N GLY A 55 -0.70 -3.23 -2.11
CA GLY A 55 0.26 -3.23 -0.99
C GLY A 55 0.77 -4.64 -0.68
N ASN A 56 0.58 -5.13 0.54
CA ASN A 56 1.00 -6.48 0.93
C ASN A 56 0.30 -7.59 0.15
N ALA A 57 -0.90 -7.36 -0.40
CA ALA A 57 -1.60 -8.35 -1.22
C ALA A 57 -1.18 -8.33 -2.70
N SER A 58 -0.37 -7.36 -3.12
CA SER A 58 0.12 -7.26 -4.50
C SER A 58 1.09 -8.39 -4.86
N SER A 59 1.41 -8.50 -6.14
CA SER A 59 2.41 -9.45 -6.66
C SER A 59 3.80 -9.22 -6.07
N GLU A 60 4.08 -8.04 -5.52
CA GLU A 60 5.39 -7.72 -4.92
C GLU A 60 5.59 -8.40 -3.57
N VAL A 61 4.54 -8.55 -2.75
CA VAL A 61 4.62 -9.17 -1.41
C VAL A 61 3.88 -10.49 -1.35
N ARG A 62 2.72 -10.62 -2.03
CA ARG A 62 1.94 -11.85 -2.19
C ARG A 62 1.28 -12.37 -0.92
N LEU A 63 0.97 -11.50 0.03
CA LEU A 63 0.21 -11.86 1.21
C LEU A 63 -1.29 -11.90 0.86
N TRP A 64 -1.94 -13.00 1.17
CA TRP A 64 -3.36 -13.15 0.85
C TRP A 64 -4.24 -12.25 1.69
N ALA A 65 -5.29 -11.70 1.07
CA ALA A 65 -6.36 -11.01 1.79
C ALA A 65 -7.32 -12.05 2.37
N LEU A 66 -7.12 -12.42 3.63
CA LEU A 66 -7.90 -13.49 4.28
C LEU A 66 -9.21 -12.98 4.88
N GLY A 67 -9.21 -11.76 5.42
CA GLY A 67 -10.41 -11.13 5.98
C GLY A 67 -11.06 -11.92 7.10
N ALA A 68 -12.40 -11.87 7.18
CA ALA A 68 -13.20 -12.53 8.19
C ALA A 68 -13.19 -14.06 8.09
N THR A 69 -12.80 -14.62 6.95
CA THR A 69 -12.60 -16.07 6.79
C THR A 69 -11.27 -16.47 7.37
N SER A 70 -11.23 -16.86 8.62
CA SER A 70 -10.03 -17.41 9.22
C SER A 70 -9.73 -18.81 8.71
N HIS A 71 -8.45 -19.06 8.44
CA HIS A 71 -7.94 -20.33 7.97
C HIS A 71 -7.54 -21.31 9.09
N MET A 72 -7.47 -20.86 10.33
CA MET A 72 -6.95 -21.61 11.48
C MET A 72 -8.07 -22.23 12.34
N GLY A 73 -8.92 -23.05 11.72
CA GLY A 73 -9.96 -23.77 12.47
C GLY A 73 -11.17 -22.92 12.88
N ASN A 74 -11.35 -21.77 12.25
CA ASN A 74 -12.52 -20.95 12.48
C ASN A 74 -13.77 -21.67 11.99
N ASN A 75 -14.80 -21.70 12.83
CA ASN A 75 -16.10 -22.29 12.50
C ASN A 75 -16.87 -21.46 11.46
N ASN A 76 -16.45 -20.24 11.18
CA ASN A 76 -17.07 -19.31 10.24
C ASN A 76 -16.48 -19.40 8.83
N ARG A 77 -16.25 -20.59 8.31
CA ARG A 77 -15.63 -20.81 6.99
C ARG A 77 -16.33 -20.10 5.82
N TRP A 78 -17.57 -19.68 6.01
CA TRP A 78 -18.37 -18.98 5.01
C TRP A 78 -18.50 -17.49 5.27
N SER A 79 -17.92 -16.99 6.36
CA SER A 79 -17.90 -15.56 6.64
C SER A 79 -17.01 -14.85 5.63
N ARG A 80 -17.44 -13.69 5.17
CA ARG A 80 -16.70 -12.82 4.25
C ARG A 80 -16.80 -11.38 4.71
N GLU A 81 -15.79 -10.61 4.38
CA GLU A 81 -15.90 -9.17 4.43
C GLU A 81 -16.92 -8.70 3.41
N GLY A 82 -17.69 -7.68 3.75
CA GLY A 82 -18.64 -7.09 2.82
C GLY A 82 -18.03 -5.94 2.01
N GLY A 83 -18.87 -5.35 1.14
CA GLY A 83 -18.52 -4.14 0.41
C GLY A 83 -17.50 -4.34 -0.72
N ILE A 84 -16.69 -3.33 -0.96
CA ILE A 84 -15.79 -3.28 -2.12
C ILE A 84 -14.72 -4.37 -2.08
N ILE A 85 -14.22 -4.70 -0.90
CA ILE A 85 -13.23 -5.78 -0.79
C ILE A 85 -13.83 -7.14 -1.20
N ASP A 86 -15.08 -7.43 -0.84
CA ASP A 86 -15.75 -8.65 -1.27
C ASP A 86 -15.98 -8.65 -2.79
N GLU A 87 -16.37 -7.54 -3.36
CA GLU A 87 -16.50 -7.37 -4.82
C GLU A 87 -15.18 -7.69 -5.54
N ILE A 88 -14.06 -7.17 -5.03
CA ILE A 88 -12.70 -7.43 -5.57
C ILE A 88 -12.36 -8.92 -5.46
N LEU A 89 -12.57 -9.52 -4.28
CA LEU A 89 -12.23 -10.92 -4.04
C LEU A 89 -13.08 -11.89 -4.85
N VAL A 90 -14.38 -11.64 -5.01
CA VAL A 90 -15.26 -12.44 -5.86
C VAL A 90 -14.84 -12.37 -7.31
N GLU A 91 -14.53 -11.17 -7.82
CA GLU A 91 -14.03 -11.04 -9.19
C GLU A 91 -12.67 -11.70 -9.38
N ASN A 92 -11.79 -11.60 -8.40
CA ASN A 92 -10.51 -12.29 -8.44
C ASN A 92 -10.70 -13.82 -8.54
N VAL A 93 -11.57 -14.42 -7.73
CA VAL A 93 -11.86 -15.86 -7.81
C VAL A 93 -12.42 -16.25 -9.19
N TYR A 94 -13.25 -15.40 -9.78
CA TYR A 94 -13.83 -15.65 -11.11
C TYR A 94 -12.79 -15.57 -12.22
N ARG A 95 -11.96 -14.53 -12.23
CA ARG A 95 -10.99 -14.26 -13.31
C ARG A 95 -9.65 -14.95 -13.10
N ASN A 96 -9.29 -15.29 -11.88
CA ASN A 96 -7.97 -15.74 -11.45
C ASN A 96 -8.05 -17.07 -10.70
N LYS A 97 -8.51 -18.12 -11.37
CA LYS A 97 -8.76 -19.44 -10.76
C LYS A 97 -7.52 -20.09 -10.16
N GLU A 98 -6.35 -19.75 -10.65
CA GLU A 98 -5.06 -20.31 -10.20
C GLU A 98 -4.39 -19.48 -9.11
N GLY A 99 -5.02 -18.35 -8.69
CA GLY A 99 -4.45 -17.48 -7.66
C GLY A 99 -3.15 -16.79 -8.07
N ASN A 100 -2.99 -16.45 -9.35
CA ASN A 100 -1.82 -15.74 -9.83
C ASN A 100 -1.81 -14.30 -9.28
N PRO A 101 -0.78 -13.88 -8.54
CA PRO A 101 -0.74 -12.56 -7.91
C PRO A 101 -0.69 -11.40 -8.94
N VAL A 102 -0.10 -11.61 -10.11
CA VAL A 102 -0.08 -10.58 -11.17
C VAL A 102 -1.48 -10.36 -11.74
N LEU A 103 -2.30 -11.42 -11.86
CA LEU A 103 -3.70 -11.27 -12.25
C LEU A 103 -4.51 -10.56 -11.18
N PHE A 104 -4.16 -10.72 -9.91
CA PHE A 104 -4.79 -9.96 -8.84
C PHE A 104 -4.46 -8.45 -8.93
N ASP A 105 -3.22 -8.09 -9.20
CA ASP A 105 -2.83 -6.69 -9.46
C ASP A 105 -3.66 -6.10 -10.62
N MET A 106 -3.89 -6.89 -11.68
CA MET A 106 -4.71 -6.46 -12.82
C MET A 106 -6.18 -6.25 -12.42
N VAL A 107 -6.74 -7.10 -11.56
CA VAL A 107 -8.11 -6.93 -11.04
C VAL A 107 -8.22 -5.63 -10.25
N LEU A 108 -7.27 -5.35 -9.37
CA LEU A 108 -7.25 -4.10 -8.60
C LEU A 108 -7.13 -2.86 -9.50
N MET A 109 -6.23 -2.92 -10.48
CA MET A 109 -6.02 -1.85 -11.44
C MET A 109 -7.30 -1.58 -12.25
N ASP A 110 -7.94 -2.63 -12.76
CA ASP A 110 -9.16 -2.55 -13.54
C ASP A 110 -10.31 -1.91 -12.73
N LYS A 111 -10.45 -2.32 -11.46
CA LYS A 111 -11.44 -1.73 -10.55
C LYS A 111 -11.22 -0.24 -10.33
N VAL A 112 -10.00 0.19 -10.10
CA VAL A 112 -9.68 1.61 -9.89
C VAL A 112 -9.85 2.41 -11.18
N LEU A 113 -9.38 1.92 -12.31
CA LEU A 113 -9.48 2.61 -13.61
C LEU A 113 -10.92 2.67 -14.15
N SER A 114 -11.80 1.78 -13.70
CA SER A 114 -13.22 1.84 -14.04
C SER A 114 -13.95 3.01 -13.39
N GLU A 115 -13.40 3.57 -12.31
CA GLU A 115 -13.97 4.73 -11.62
C GLU A 115 -13.42 6.03 -12.23
N LYS A 116 -14.23 6.72 -13.04
CA LYS A 116 -13.81 7.92 -13.79
C LYS A 116 -13.40 9.11 -12.89
N ASN A 117 -13.83 9.10 -11.64
CA ASN A 117 -13.54 10.14 -10.67
C ASN A 117 -12.22 9.93 -9.92
N ILE A 118 -11.49 8.85 -10.19
CA ILE A 118 -10.18 8.59 -9.58
C ILE A 118 -9.06 9.02 -10.53
N THR A 119 -8.19 9.89 -10.03
CA THR A 119 -6.87 10.15 -10.62
C THR A 119 -5.85 9.28 -9.89
N LEU A 120 -5.33 8.27 -10.58
CA LEU A 120 -4.34 7.34 -10.04
C LEU A 120 -2.92 7.81 -10.35
N LEU A 121 -2.08 7.91 -9.31
CA LEU A 121 -0.67 8.28 -9.41
C LEU A 121 0.19 7.11 -8.89
N LEU A 122 0.67 6.25 -9.78
CA LEU A 122 1.61 5.17 -9.46
C LEU A 122 3.06 5.67 -9.45
N ASN A 123 3.95 4.92 -8.79
CA ASN A 123 5.37 5.28 -8.63
C ASN A 123 5.56 6.69 -8.07
N THR A 124 4.63 7.14 -7.25
CA THR A 124 4.55 8.51 -6.77
C THR A 124 4.60 8.50 -5.24
N THR A 125 5.67 9.03 -4.69
CA THR A 125 5.94 9.03 -3.25
C THR A 125 5.56 10.37 -2.64
N LEU A 126 4.68 10.33 -1.64
CA LEU A 126 4.35 11.49 -0.82
C LEU A 126 5.52 11.80 0.12
N TYR A 127 5.96 13.05 0.17
CA TYR A 127 7.11 13.43 0.99
C TYR A 127 6.94 14.73 1.77
N LYS A 128 5.88 15.51 1.49
CA LYS A 128 5.62 16.76 2.20
C LYS A 128 4.12 16.97 2.42
N VAL A 129 3.78 17.56 3.56
CA VAL A 129 2.42 17.95 3.93
C VAL A 129 2.43 19.44 4.29
N ASP A 130 1.51 20.19 3.73
CA ASP A 130 1.24 21.57 4.09
C ASP A 130 -0.09 21.66 4.86
N LYS A 131 -0.10 22.45 5.93
CA LYS A 131 -1.25 22.60 6.83
C LYS A 131 -1.77 24.03 6.78
N SER A 132 -3.08 24.18 6.80
CA SER A 132 -3.70 25.51 6.96
C SER A 132 -3.71 25.99 8.42
N ASN A 133 -3.68 25.03 9.36
CA ASN A 133 -3.55 25.25 10.81
C ASN A 133 -3.08 23.94 11.46
N ASP A 134 -2.93 23.91 12.79
CA ASP A 134 -2.39 22.75 13.51
C ASP A 134 -3.23 21.47 13.33
N ARG A 135 -4.48 21.55 12.92
CA ARG A 135 -5.40 20.42 12.83
C ARG A 135 -5.81 20.04 11.41
N ASN A 136 -5.54 20.91 10.42
CA ASN A 136 -6.06 20.73 9.07
C ASN A 136 -4.93 20.69 8.04
N ILE A 137 -4.85 19.62 7.29
CA ILE A 137 -4.02 19.51 6.10
C ILE A 137 -4.69 20.30 4.96
N SER A 138 -3.92 21.09 4.24
CA SER A 138 -4.39 21.85 3.07
C SER A 138 -3.94 21.20 1.75
N SER A 139 -2.73 20.68 1.72
CA SER A 139 -2.18 20.02 0.53
C SER A 139 -1.08 19.03 0.90
N VAL A 140 -0.77 18.17 -0.04
CA VAL A 140 0.37 17.27 0.01
C VAL A 140 1.23 17.44 -1.23
N THR A 141 2.54 17.20 -1.10
CA THR A 141 3.44 17.16 -2.24
C THR A 141 3.97 15.74 -2.41
N ALA A 142 3.90 15.26 -3.64
CA ALA A 142 4.36 13.92 -4.01
C ALA A 142 5.23 13.98 -5.27
N ILE A 143 6.19 13.06 -5.36
CA ILE A 143 7.15 13.03 -6.46
C ILE A 143 7.11 11.68 -7.17
N ASN A 144 7.09 11.72 -8.50
CA ASN A 144 7.38 10.59 -9.36
C ASN A 144 8.79 10.74 -9.94
N SER A 145 9.73 10.00 -9.38
CA SER A 145 11.13 10.07 -9.77
C SER A 145 11.42 9.48 -11.15
N GLN A 146 10.55 8.62 -11.67
CA GLN A 146 10.72 7.97 -12.97
C GLN A 146 10.46 8.92 -14.13
N ASN A 147 9.40 9.72 -14.05
CA ASN A 147 9.06 10.70 -15.09
C ASN A 147 9.51 12.14 -14.76
N GLY A 148 10.03 12.37 -13.56
CA GLY A 148 10.49 13.70 -13.14
C GLY A 148 9.33 14.68 -12.88
N THR A 149 8.20 14.20 -12.39
CA THR A 149 7.04 15.04 -12.06
C THR A 149 6.88 15.20 -10.56
N GLU A 150 6.65 16.42 -10.12
CA GLU A 150 6.25 16.78 -8.77
C GLU A 150 4.78 17.20 -8.78
N TYR A 151 3.99 16.61 -7.90
CA TYR A 151 2.57 16.88 -7.76
C TYR A 151 2.31 17.68 -6.50
N SER A 152 1.64 18.82 -6.62
CA SER A 152 1.05 19.55 -5.50
C SER A 152 -0.46 19.29 -5.50
N ILE A 153 -0.96 18.61 -4.47
CA ILE A 153 -2.31 18.08 -4.44
C ILE A 153 -3.06 18.68 -3.27
N SER A 154 -4.04 19.53 -3.55
CA SER A 154 -4.94 20.06 -2.53
C SER A 154 -6.20 19.20 -2.43
N GLY A 155 -6.76 19.11 -1.21
CA GLY A 155 -7.96 18.35 -0.93
C GLY A 155 -8.76 18.88 0.24
N GLN A 156 -10.03 18.47 0.32
CA GLN A 156 -10.87 18.76 1.47
C GLN A 156 -10.66 17.73 2.59
N MET A 157 -10.40 16.48 2.20
CA MET A 157 -10.15 15.36 3.12
C MET A 157 -8.95 14.56 2.65
N PHE A 158 -8.22 14.01 3.63
CA PHE A 158 -7.02 13.22 3.41
C PHE A 158 -7.09 11.92 4.21
N ALA A 159 -6.74 10.80 3.57
CA ALA A 159 -6.63 9.51 4.23
C ALA A 159 -5.19 8.99 4.18
N ASP A 160 -4.71 8.52 5.32
CA ASP A 160 -3.44 7.78 5.40
C ASP A 160 -3.71 6.28 5.27
N CYS A 161 -3.36 5.73 4.12
CA CYS A 161 -3.41 4.31 3.79
C CYS A 161 -2.03 3.77 3.40
N THR A 162 -0.95 4.45 3.85
CA THR A 162 0.43 4.15 3.45
C THR A 162 1.00 2.86 4.07
N GLY A 163 0.33 2.31 5.07
CA GLY A 163 0.82 1.16 5.83
C GLY A 163 1.78 1.57 6.96
N ASP A 164 2.60 2.59 6.74
CA ASP A 164 3.59 3.09 7.72
C ASP A 164 3.14 4.39 8.43
N GLY A 165 1.95 4.90 8.13
CA GLY A 165 1.44 6.15 8.70
C GLY A 165 2.19 7.39 8.21
N THR A 166 2.71 7.37 6.99
CA THR A 166 3.57 8.42 6.43
C THR A 166 2.89 9.79 6.40
N LEU A 167 1.63 9.84 5.97
CA LEU A 167 0.87 11.09 5.93
C LEU A 167 0.66 11.65 7.33
N GLY A 168 0.24 10.79 8.27
CA GLY A 168 0.03 11.17 9.68
C GLY A 168 1.32 11.67 10.33
N TYR A 169 2.42 10.96 10.11
CA TYR A 169 3.74 11.36 10.59
C TYR A 169 4.18 12.73 10.07
N LEU A 170 4.10 12.94 8.76
CA LEU A 170 4.46 14.22 8.13
C LEU A 170 3.52 15.36 8.55
N ALA A 171 2.28 15.06 8.89
CA ALA A 171 1.31 16.03 9.42
C ALA A 171 1.56 16.37 10.90
N GLY A 172 2.44 15.64 11.58
CA GLY A 172 2.71 15.81 13.02
C GLY A 172 1.65 15.20 13.92
N ALA A 173 0.93 14.17 13.46
CA ALA A 173 -0.01 13.43 14.28
C ALA A 173 0.74 12.61 15.35
N SER A 174 0.13 12.43 16.51
CA SER A 174 0.65 11.54 17.54
C SER A 174 0.59 10.09 17.09
N PHE A 175 1.63 9.33 17.33
CA PHE A 175 1.69 7.91 16.96
C PHE A 175 2.37 7.08 18.04
N ARG A 176 2.17 5.78 17.98
CA ARG A 176 2.88 4.77 18.77
C ARG A 176 3.41 3.69 17.85
N MET A 177 4.50 3.04 18.24
CA MET A 177 5.10 1.93 17.50
C MET A 177 5.09 0.68 18.38
N GLY A 178 4.80 -0.45 17.73
CA GLY A 178 4.80 -1.75 18.38
C GLY A 178 3.56 -2.02 19.22
N ALA A 179 3.60 -3.14 19.92
CA ALA A 179 2.51 -3.57 20.76
C ALA A 179 2.51 -2.82 22.10
N GLU A 180 1.36 -2.68 22.70
CA GLU A 180 1.15 -2.17 24.05
C GLU A 180 0.63 -3.27 24.98
N ASP A 181 0.84 -3.09 26.29
CA ASP A 181 0.33 -4.00 27.28
C ASP A 181 -1.17 -3.75 27.59
N ARG A 182 -1.77 -4.70 28.31
CA ARG A 182 -3.19 -4.69 28.69
C ARG A 182 -3.58 -3.44 29.50
N THR A 183 -2.66 -2.87 30.24
CA THR A 183 -2.97 -1.73 31.12
C THR A 183 -3.30 -0.45 30.36
N VAL A 184 -2.90 -0.37 29.08
CA VAL A 184 -3.11 0.83 28.27
C VAL A 184 -4.57 0.99 27.84
N TYR A 185 -5.20 -0.08 27.35
CA TYR A 185 -6.58 -0.06 26.83
C TYR A 185 -7.52 -1.10 27.44
N GLY A 186 -7.03 -1.96 28.33
CA GLY A 186 -7.84 -3.00 28.98
C GLY A 186 -8.25 -4.15 28.06
N GLU A 187 -7.54 -4.36 26.96
CA GLU A 187 -7.86 -5.42 25.99
C GLU A 187 -7.60 -6.81 26.56
N GLU A 188 -8.58 -7.71 26.45
CA GLU A 188 -8.55 -9.04 27.06
C GLU A 188 -7.37 -9.89 26.58
N PHE A 189 -7.02 -9.82 25.31
CA PHE A 189 -5.96 -10.61 24.68
C PHE A 189 -4.61 -9.89 24.60
N ALA A 190 -4.52 -8.66 25.07
CA ALA A 190 -3.24 -7.97 25.14
C ALA A 190 -2.35 -8.60 26.24
N PRO A 191 -1.03 -8.64 26.04
CA PRO A 191 -0.10 -9.17 27.04
C PRO A 191 -0.12 -8.34 28.33
N ASP A 192 0.23 -8.96 29.46
CA ASP A 192 0.26 -8.28 30.76
C ASP A 192 1.41 -7.28 30.87
N LYS A 193 2.49 -7.55 30.16
CA LYS A 193 3.65 -6.67 30.06
C LYS A 193 4.22 -6.76 28.66
N GLN A 194 4.41 -5.60 28.05
CA GLN A 194 5.08 -5.52 26.77
C GLN A 194 5.84 -4.21 26.66
N GLU A 195 7.05 -4.25 26.14
CA GLU A 195 7.81 -3.05 25.86
C GLU A 195 7.33 -2.43 24.54
N TYR A 196 7.20 -1.12 24.52
CA TYR A 196 6.92 -0.39 23.28
C TYR A 196 8.06 -0.58 22.28
N GLY A 197 7.70 -0.72 21.00
CA GLY A 197 8.67 -0.89 19.93
C GLY A 197 8.84 -2.33 19.47
N GLU A 198 8.21 -3.30 20.13
CA GLU A 198 8.13 -4.65 19.60
C GLU A 198 7.25 -4.69 18.36
N LEU A 199 7.84 -5.07 17.25
CA LEU A 199 7.20 -5.16 15.94
C LEU A 199 7.13 -6.61 15.50
N LEU A 200 6.21 -6.90 14.56
CA LEU A 200 6.19 -8.19 13.87
C LEU A 200 7.52 -8.39 13.12
N GLY A 201 8.01 -9.62 13.14
CA GLY A 201 9.23 -9.97 12.41
C GLY A 201 9.10 -9.74 10.90
N HIS A 202 10.20 -9.34 10.28
CA HIS A 202 10.27 -9.23 8.84
C HIS A 202 10.07 -10.60 8.20
N SER A 203 9.21 -10.67 7.19
CA SER A 203 8.88 -11.91 6.49
C SER A 203 9.13 -11.78 5.01
N ILE A 204 9.66 -12.83 4.40
CA ILE A 204 9.80 -12.96 2.94
C ILE A 204 8.87 -14.07 2.50
N LEU A 205 7.96 -13.75 1.58
CA LEU A 205 7.03 -14.69 0.98
C LEU A 205 7.54 -15.12 -0.39
N PHE A 206 7.52 -16.43 -0.66
CA PHE A 206 7.91 -16.99 -1.95
C PHE A 206 7.12 -18.25 -2.25
N TYR A 207 6.97 -18.56 -3.53
CA TYR A 207 6.33 -19.78 -3.96
C TYR A 207 7.35 -20.90 -4.08
N ILE A 208 6.97 -22.08 -3.62
CA ILE A 208 7.71 -23.32 -3.84
C ILE A 208 6.84 -24.27 -4.64
N LYS A 209 7.49 -25.15 -5.42
CA LYS A 209 6.85 -26.24 -6.14
C LYS A 209 7.50 -27.54 -5.75
N ASP A 210 6.71 -28.51 -5.29
CA ASP A 210 7.17 -29.87 -5.14
C ASP A 210 7.35 -30.48 -6.54
N ILE A 211 8.57 -30.88 -6.85
CA ILE A 211 8.90 -31.56 -8.13
C ILE A 211 8.96 -33.07 -8.00
N GLY A 212 8.56 -33.63 -6.84
CA GLY A 212 8.48 -35.09 -6.59
C GLY A 212 9.82 -35.82 -6.53
N LYS A 213 10.92 -35.11 -6.37
CA LYS A 213 12.28 -35.72 -6.22
C LYS A 213 13.17 -34.83 -5.35
N PRO A 214 14.19 -35.42 -4.68
CA PRO A 214 15.17 -34.63 -3.97
C PRO A 214 15.88 -33.62 -4.87
N VAL A 215 16.08 -32.39 -4.36
CA VAL A 215 16.81 -31.31 -5.02
C VAL A 215 18.07 -31.04 -4.23
N GLU A 216 19.20 -30.97 -4.90
CA GLU A 216 20.44 -30.54 -4.26
C GLU A 216 20.34 -29.04 -3.97
N TYR A 217 20.64 -28.67 -2.73
CA TYR A 217 20.74 -27.28 -2.34
C TYR A 217 21.97 -26.65 -3.02
N THR A 218 21.72 -25.68 -3.90
CA THR A 218 22.77 -24.89 -4.52
C THR A 218 22.89 -23.56 -3.79
N CYS A 219 24.02 -23.32 -3.14
CA CYS A 219 24.24 -22.06 -2.45
C CYS A 219 24.31 -20.89 -3.44
N LEU A 220 23.43 -19.93 -3.30
CA LEU A 220 23.37 -18.73 -4.14
C LEU A 220 24.66 -17.88 -4.10
N LEU A 221 25.49 -18.04 -3.06
CA LEU A 221 26.78 -17.35 -2.95
C LEU A 221 27.75 -17.65 -4.09
N TYR A 222 27.59 -18.80 -4.75
CA TYR A 222 28.45 -19.21 -5.87
C TYR A 222 27.81 -18.96 -7.25
N THR A 223 26.51 -18.70 -7.31
CA THR A 223 25.77 -18.53 -8.58
C THR A 223 25.51 -17.08 -8.93
N SER A 224 25.63 -16.16 -7.98
CA SER A 224 25.45 -14.73 -8.20
C SER A 224 26.53 -13.96 -7.43
N PRO A 225 27.70 -13.73 -8.02
CA PRO A 225 28.67 -12.83 -7.40
C PRO A 225 28.02 -11.46 -7.31
N SER A 226 27.86 -10.97 -6.09
CA SER A 226 27.39 -9.60 -5.85
C SER A 226 28.34 -8.65 -6.60
N PRO A 227 27.84 -7.73 -7.42
CA PRO A 227 28.70 -6.70 -8.00
C PRO A 227 29.28 -5.86 -6.85
N ARG A 228 30.58 -5.82 -6.77
CA ARG A 228 31.34 -4.97 -5.85
C ARG A 228 31.36 -3.52 -6.35
#